data_719f89d56394325813a7a2c871bd545a
#
_entry.id   719f89d56394325813a7a2c871bd545a
#
_cell.length_a   1.000
_cell.length_b   1.000
_cell.length_c   1.000
_cell.angle_alpha   90.00
_cell.angle_beta   90.00
_cell.angle_gamma   90.00
#
_symmetry.space_group_name_H-M   'P 1'
#
loop_
_entity.id
_entity.type
_entity.pdbx_description
1 polymer ?
#
loop_
_entity_poly.entity_id
_entity_poly.type
_entity_poly.pdbx_seq_one_letter_code
_entity_poly.pdbx_strand_id
1 'polypeptide(L)'
;MRHGKRGRHLNRKPSHRRSLFRNLARALFTHETIVTTIPKAKEMRPFVEKLITLAKKANQAILDGAGKGDAEVKKASIQALHYRRQAMALLGPTHGTGIWDKNDENGTNDTVLKKLFREIGPRYASRPGGYTRIMKQHYRRLGDASVTAVIELLKAGETKVQSKKAKPAAVSAPLAPTPTPIAPTPAPAAQPETPGTT
;
A
#
# COMPACT_ATOMS: atom_id res chain seq x y z
N MET A 1 -10.78 -25.76 -11.38
CA MET A 1 -10.50 -24.42 -11.91
C MET A 1 -11.08 -23.34 -10.99
N ARG A 2 -10.45 -22.18 -10.88
CA ARG A 2 -10.78 -21.14 -9.90
C ARG A 2 -11.32 -19.86 -10.58
N HIS A 3 -12.26 -20.01 -11.49
CA HIS A 3 -12.85 -18.90 -12.23
C HIS A 3 -13.75 -18.03 -11.34
N GLY A 4 -13.69 -16.71 -11.48
CA GLY A 4 -14.50 -15.75 -10.74
C GLY A 4 -14.19 -15.62 -9.24
N LYS A 5 -13.28 -16.40 -8.68
CA LYS A 5 -12.91 -16.38 -7.27
C LYS A 5 -11.71 -15.45 -7.05
N ARG A 6 -11.98 -14.22 -6.65
CA ARG A 6 -10.96 -13.21 -6.32
C ARG A 6 -10.87 -12.99 -4.81
N GLY A 7 -9.67 -12.72 -4.33
CA GLY A 7 -9.42 -12.30 -2.95
C GLY A 7 -9.13 -13.45 -1.99
N ARG A 8 -8.59 -13.10 -0.84
CA ARG A 8 -8.23 -14.02 0.24
C ARG A 8 -9.41 -14.20 1.19
N HIS A 9 -9.64 -15.43 1.62
CA HIS A 9 -10.69 -15.73 2.61
C HIS A 9 -10.32 -15.21 4.01
N LEU A 10 -9.03 -15.09 4.35
CA LEU A 10 -8.52 -14.71 5.66
C LEU A 10 -9.08 -15.58 6.80
N ASN A 11 -9.44 -16.82 6.48
CA ASN A 11 -10.08 -17.77 7.39
C ASN A 11 -11.33 -17.18 8.08
N ARG A 12 -12.17 -16.46 7.31
CA ARG A 12 -13.36 -15.75 7.82
C ARG A 12 -14.57 -15.97 6.90
N LYS A 13 -15.76 -16.03 7.49
CA LYS A 13 -17.03 -16.00 6.74
C LYS A 13 -17.17 -14.67 5.96
N PRO A 14 -17.92 -14.64 4.85
CA PRO A 14 -18.05 -13.43 4.03
C PRO A 14 -18.52 -12.19 4.78
N SER A 15 -19.49 -12.33 5.67
CA SER A 15 -20.00 -11.24 6.51
C SER A 15 -18.93 -10.68 7.45
N HIS A 16 -18.21 -11.56 8.15
CA HIS A 16 -17.12 -11.18 9.04
C HIS A 16 -15.95 -10.54 8.28
N ARG A 17 -15.63 -11.01 7.06
CA ARG A 17 -14.60 -10.39 6.21
C ARG A 17 -15.00 -8.98 5.78
N ARG A 18 -16.30 -8.76 5.45
CA ARG A 18 -16.83 -7.43 5.13
C ARG A 18 -16.71 -6.47 6.33
N SER A 19 -17.08 -6.91 7.51
CA SER A 19 -16.94 -6.13 8.74
C SER A 19 -15.47 -5.81 9.07
N LEU A 20 -14.56 -6.77 8.86
CA LEU A 20 -13.13 -6.55 9.01
C LEU A 20 -12.63 -5.42 8.10
N PHE A 21 -12.98 -5.45 6.81
CA PHE A 21 -12.53 -4.41 5.87
C PHE A 21 -13.14 -3.05 6.19
N ARG A 22 -14.37 -2.99 6.62
CA ARG A 22 -15.02 -1.76 7.09
C ARG A 22 -14.28 -1.16 8.29
N ASN A 23 -13.98 -1.95 9.30
CA ASN A 23 -13.30 -1.49 10.50
C ASN A 23 -11.85 -1.03 10.20
N LEU A 24 -11.10 -1.80 9.39
CA LEU A 24 -9.76 -1.41 8.97
C LEU A 24 -9.76 -0.13 8.12
N ALA A 25 -10.74 0.03 7.22
CA ALA A 25 -10.85 1.25 6.42
C ALA A 25 -11.19 2.47 7.29
N ARG A 26 -12.09 2.31 8.25
CA ARG A 26 -12.41 3.38 9.22
C ARG A 26 -11.18 3.79 10.01
N ALA A 27 -10.47 2.82 10.60
CA ALA A 27 -9.24 3.08 11.32
C ALA A 27 -8.19 3.79 10.45
N LEU A 28 -8.03 3.37 9.18
CA LEU A 28 -7.11 4.02 8.26
C LEU A 28 -7.50 5.46 7.93
N PHE A 29 -8.78 5.75 7.71
CA PHE A 29 -9.24 7.12 7.44
C PHE A 29 -9.14 8.01 8.69
N THR A 30 -9.33 7.45 9.88
CA THR A 30 -9.20 8.20 11.14
C THR A 30 -7.73 8.55 11.44
N HIS A 31 -6.86 7.54 11.43
CA HIS A 31 -5.47 7.67 11.89
C HIS A 31 -4.46 7.88 10.75
N GLU A 32 -4.90 7.76 9.49
CA GLU A 32 -4.07 7.83 8.27
C GLU A 32 -3.00 6.74 8.15
N THR A 33 -2.63 6.11 9.25
CA THR A 33 -1.62 5.04 9.33
C THR A 33 -2.09 3.95 10.29
N ILE A 34 -2.02 2.70 9.88
CA ILE A 34 -2.34 1.54 10.75
C ILE A 34 -1.35 0.41 10.56
N VAL A 35 -1.10 -0.33 11.64
CA VAL A 35 -0.28 -1.55 11.63
C VAL A 35 -1.19 -2.78 11.56
N THR A 36 -0.92 -3.67 10.61
CA THR A 36 -1.68 -4.91 10.44
C THR A 36 -0.83 -6.00 9.78
N THR A 37 -1.38 -7.19 9.59
CA THR A 37 -0.66 -8.25 8.87
C THR A 37 -0.66 -8.01 7.36
N ILE A 38 0.40 -8.42 6.68
CA ILE A 38 0.56 -8.24 5.22
C ILE A 38 -0.65 -8.75 4.41
N PRO A 39 -1.22 -9.95 4.68
CA PRO A 39 -2.39 -10.42 3.95
C PRO A 39 -3.61 -9.49 4.10
N LYS A 40 -3.87 -8.99 5.31
CA LYS A 40 -4.97 -8.05 5.58
C LYS A 40 -4.74 -6.72 4.87
N ALA A 41 -3.53 -6.15 4.96
CA ALA A 41 -3.18 -4.91 4.29
C ALA A 41 -3.36 -5.00 2.76
N LYS A 42 -2.91 -6.09 2.15
CA LYS A 42 -3.04 -6.31 0.70
C LYS A 42 -4.50 -6.43 0.24
N GLU A 43 -5.34 -7.12 1.03
CA GLU A 43 -6.74 -7.32 0.66
C GLU A 43 -7.63 -6.11 0.94
N MET A 44 -7.32 -5.31 1.97
CA MET A 44 -8.10 -4.11 2.24
C MET A 44 -7.79 -2.96 1.27
N ARG A 45 -6.57 -2.93 0.68
CA ARG A 45 -6.14 -1.84 -0.22
C ARG A 45 -7.13 -1.53 -1.34
N PRO A 46 -7.59 -2.49 -2.17
CA PRO A 46 -8.55 -2.17 -3.23
C PRO A 46 -9.88 -1.66 -2.69
N PHE A 47 -10.30 -2.07 -1.50
CA PHE A 47 -11.52 -1.58 -0.86
C PHE A 47 -11.38 -0.11 -0.45
N VAL A 48 -10.27 0.27 0.18
CA VAL A 48 -9.95 1.65 0.57
C VAL A 48 -9.80 2.55 -0.66
N GLU A 49 -9.04 2.11 -1.65
CA GLU A 49 -8.83 2.88 -2.88
C GLU A 49 -10.13 3.13 -3.64
N LYS A 50 -11.07 2.18 -3.63
CA LYS A 50 -12.42 2.39 -4.19
C LYS A 50 -13.19 3.49 -3.45
N LEU A 51 -13.13 3.53 -2.11
CA LEU A 51 -13.76 4.59 -1.31
C LEU A 51 -13.18 5.97 -1.61
N ILE A 52 -11.86 6.08 -1.70
CA ILE A 52 -11.18 7.32 -2.08
C ILE A 52 -11.57 7.76 -3.49
N THR A 53 -11.66 6.82 -4.43
CA THR A 53 -12.09 7.12 -5.80
C THR A 53 -13.53 7.65 -5.85
N LEU A 54 -14.44 7.12 -5.01
CA LEU A 54 -15.82 7.65 -4.91
C LEU A 54 -15.84 9.08 -4.36
N ALA A 55 -15.03 9.34 -3.31
CA ALA A 55 -14.91 10.69 -2.74
C ALA A 55 -14.34 11.69 -3.77
N LYS A 56 -13.31 11.28 -4.49
CA LYS A 56 -12.71 12.07 -5.57
C LYS A 56 -13.73 12.41 -6.67
N LYS A 57 -14.49 11.42 -7.15
CA LYS A 57 -15.53 11.62 -8.17
C LYS A 57 -16.63 12.56 -7.71
N ALA A 58 -17.03 12.49 -6.44
CA ALA A 58 -18.02 13.39 -5.87
C ALA A 58 -17.51 14.84 -5.86
N ASN A 59 -16.27 15.05 -5.42
CA ASN A 59 -15.68 16.39 -5.42
C ASN A 59 -15.47 16.93 -6.83
N GLN A 60 -15.06 16.08 -7.77
CA GLN A 60 -14.96 16.46 -9.18
C GLN A 60 -16.31 16.90 -9.75
N ALA A 61 -17.38 16.14 -9.47
CA ALA A 61 -18.72 16.51 -9.92
C ALA A 61 -19.17 17.88 -9.38
N ILE A 62 -18.85 18.20 -8.12
CA ILE A 62 -19.15 19.51 -7.53
C ILE A 62 -18.34 20.60 -8.23
N LEU A 63 -17.06 20.39 -8.49
CA LEU A 63 -16.19 21.34 -9.19
C LEU A 63 -16.67 21.58 -10.63
N ASP A 64 -17.04 20.53 -11.33
CA ASP A 64 -17.55 20.61 -12.71
C ASP A 64 -18.89 21.35 -12.81
N GLY A 65 -19.68 21.34 -11.74
CA GLY A 65 -20.94 22.10 -11.64
C GLY A 65 -20.76 23.53 -11.16
N ALA A 66 -19.65 23.85 -10.51
CA ALA A 66 -19.38 25.18 -10.00
C ALA A 66 -19.16 26.17 -11.15
N GLY A 67 -19.87 27.31 -11.10
CA GLY A 67 -19.79 28.36 -12.15
C GLY A 67 -20.72 28.15 -13.34
N LYS A 68 -21.53 27.09 -13.32
CA LYS A 68 -22.59 26.86 -14.31
C LYS A 68 -23.96 27.25 -13.75
N GLY A 69 -24.98 27.28 -14.61
CA GLY A 69 -26.35 27.66 -14.18
C GLY A 69 -26.91 26.76 -13.06
N ASP A 70 -27.89 27.27 -12.31
CA ASP A 70 -28.48 26.59 -11.13
C ASP A 70 -28.96 25.16 -11.39
N ALA A 71 -29.42 24.86 -12.61
CA ALA A 71 -29.85 23.52 -12.98
C ALA A 71 -28.66 22.53 -13.01
N GLU A 72 -27.47 22.96 -13.43
CA GLU A 72 -26.26 22.14 -13.47
C GLU A 72 -25.66 21.96 -12.09
N VAL A 73 -25.69 23.00 -11.26
CA VAL A 73 -25.27 22.89 -9.83
C VAL A 73 -26.14 21.87 -9.10
N LYS A 74 -27.47 21.86 -9.35
CA LYS A 74 -28.38 20.86 -8.78
C LYS A 74 -28.05 19.44 -9.26
N LYS A 75 -27.79 19.25 -10.56
CA LYS A 75 -27.37 17.95 -11.12
C LYS A 75 -26.05 17.46 -10.50
N ALA A 76 -25.06 18.34 -10.38
CA ALA A 76 -23.77 18.05 -9.74
C ALA A 76 -23.91 17.63 -8.28
N SER A 77 -24.75 18.32 -7.51
CA SER A 77 -25.04 17.99 -6.12
C SER A 77 -25.72 16.62 -5.96
N ILE A 78 -26.66 16.29 -6.84
CA ILE A 78 -27.34 14.99 -6.88
C ILE A 78 -26.32 13.87 -7.19
N GLN A 79 -25.42 14.11 -8.16
CA GLN A 79 -24.38 13.16 -8.51
C GLN A 79 -23.38 12.95 -7.37
N ALA A 80 -22.96 14.01 -6.70
CA ALA A 80 -22.11 13.93 -5.51
C ALA A 80 -22.79 13.17 -4.37
N LEU A 81 -24.07 13.41 -4.14
CA LEU A 81 -24.88 12.69 -3.17
C LEU A 81 -24.96 11.18 -3.50
N HIS A 82 -25.08 10.83 -4.79
CA HIS A 82 -25.06 9.43 -5.23
C HIS A 82 -23.75 8.74 -4.86
N TYR A 83 -22.59 9.35 -5.14
CA TYR A 83 -21.29 8.79 -4.75
C TYR A 83 -21.15 8.68 -3.23
N ARG A 84 -21.65 9.65 -2.47
CA ARG A 84 -21.65 9.62 -1.01
C ARG A 84 -22.50 8.47 -0.46
N ARG A 85 -23.69 8.23 -1.02
CA ARG A 85 -24.54 7.08 -0.66
C ARG A 85 -23.87 5.75 -0.98
N GLN A 86 -23.18 5.63 -2.11
CA GLN A 86 -22.39 4.43 -2.45
C GLN A 86 -21.26 4.19 -1.45
N ALA A 87 -20.52 5.23 -1.08
CA ALA A 87 -19.44 5.12 -0.09
C ALA A 87 -20.00 4.70 1.28
N MET A 88 -21.14 5.25 1.70
CA MET A 88 -21.82 4.90 2.95
C MET A 88 -22.29 3.44 2.95
N ALA A 89 -22.84 2.95 1.85
CA ALA A 89 -23.24 1.54 1.72
C ALA A 89 -22.06 0.58 1.85
N LEU A 90 -20.90 0.94 1.27
CA LEU A 90 -19.69 0.16 1.37
C LEU A 90 -19.10 0.21 2.79
N LEU A 91 -18.98 1.40 3.37
CA LEU A 91 -18.38 1.60 4.70
C LEU A 91 -19.29 1.10 5.83
N GLY A 92 -20.59 1.00 5.58
CA GLY A 92 -21.61 0.58 6.54
C GLY A 92 -22.04 1.71 7.47
N PRO A 93 -22.95 1.41 8.43
CA PRO A 93 -23.48 2.40 9.34
C PRO A 93 -22.35 3.04 10.14
N THR A 94 -22.38 4.37 10.25
CA THR A 94 -21.33 5.18 10.88
C THR A 94 -21.62 5.47 12.36
N HIS A 95 -22.65 4.87 12.93
CA HIS A 95 -23.00 5.06 14.33
C HIS A 95 -21.82 4.68 15.24
N GLY A 96 -21.41 5.58 16.11
CA GLY A 96 -20.33 5.37 17.06
C GLY A 96 -18.91 5.47 16.47
N THR A 97 -18.76 5.86 15.22
CA THR A 97 -17.42 6.08 14.60
C THR A 97 -17.10 7.58 14.47
N GLY A 98 -17.59 8.39 15.40
CA GLY A 98 -17.17 9.79 15.49
C GLY A 98 -15.64 9.86 15.73
N ILE A 99 -14.95 10.71 14.99
CA ILE A 99 -13.64 11.17 15.41
C ILE A 99 -13.97 12.13 16.55
N TRP A 100 -13.79 11.66 17.76
CA TRP A 100 -14.03 12.48 18.94
C TRP A 100 -12.88 13.46 19.10
N ASP A 101 -13.07 14.66 18.63
CA ASP A 101 -12.14 15.75 18.89
C ASP A 101 -12.55 16.39 20.24
N LYS A 102 -11.70 16.25 21.26
CA LYS A 102 -11.93 16.80 22.60
C LYS A 102 -12.07 18.33 22.61
N ASN A 103 -11.61 18.99 21.54
CA ASN A 103 -11.58 20.44 21.40
C ASN A 103 -12.74 20.97 20.54
N ASP A 104 -13.67 20.13 20.10
CA ASP A 104 -14.79 20.53 19.26
C ASP A 104 -15.96 20.95 20.16
N GLU A 105 -15.95 22.21 20.59
CA GLU A 105 -16.98 22.82 21.43
C GLU A 105 -18.37 22.83 20.76
N ASN A 106 -18.41 22.69 19.44
CA ASN A 106 -19.65 22.75 18.64
C ASN A 106 -20.30 21.37 18.40
N GLY A 107 -19.78 20.28 18.97
CA GLY A 107 -20.42 18.96 18.89
C GLY A 107 -20.63 18.41 17.48
N THR A 108 -19.94 18.95 16.48
CA THR A 108 -19.97 18.44 15.11
C THR A 108 -19.11 17.19 15.03
N ASN A 109 -19.64 16.08 15.54
CA ASN A 109 -18.99 14.77 15.41
C ASN A 109 -18.63 14.51 13.96
N ASP A 110 -17.38 14.81 13.60
CA ASP A 110 -16.89 14.54 12.27
C ASP A 110 -16.82 13.05 12.07
N THR A 111 -17.74 12.57 11.26
CA THR A 111 -17.76 11.16 10.92
C THR A 111 -16.62 10.86 9.95
N VAL A 112 -16.08 9.65 10.00
CA VAL A 112 -15.07 9.15 9.05
C VAL A 112 -15.48 9.45 7.59
N LEU A 113 -16.78 9.43 7.32
CA LEU A 113 -17.33 9.77 6.02
C LEU A 113 -17.12 11.26 5.67
N LYS A 114 -17.32 12.18 6.62
CA LYS A 114 -17.05 13.60 6.40
C LYS A 114 -15.56 13.83 6.12
N LYS A 115 -14.67 13.25 6.90
CA LYS A 115 -13.21 13.33 6.68
C LYS A 115 -12.82 12.81 5.30
N LEU A 116 -13.41 11.68 4.88
CA LEU A 116 -13.16 11.10 3.55
C LEU A 116 -13.50 12.08 2.41
N PHE A 117 -14.64 12.76 2.48
CA PHE A 117 -15.11 13.65 1.41
C PHE A 117 -14.52 15.07 1.49
N ARG A 118 -14.29 15.61 2.70
CA ARG A 118 -13.79 16.97 2.89
C ARG A 118 -12.28 17.10 2.79
N GLU A 119 -11.53 16.11 3.30
CA GLU A 119 -10.08 16.18 3.41
C GLU A 119 -9.37 15.24 2.42
N ILE A 120 -9.71 13.95 2.48
CA ILE A 120 -9.00 12.90 1.73
C ILE A 120 -9.32 12.98 0.24
N GLY A 121 -10.58 13.21 -0.13
CA GLY A 121 -11.01 13.34 -1.53
C GLY A 121 -10.28 14.44 -2.30
N PRO A 122 -10.29 15.70 -1.81
CA PRO A 122 -9.56 16.81 -2.43
C PRO A 122 -8.04 16.58 -2.47
N ARG A 123 -7.46 16.00 -1.40
CA ARG A 123 -6.02 15.69 -1.33
C ARG A 123 -5.53 14.88 -2.54
N TYR A 124 -6.36 14.00 -3.07
CA TYR A 124 -6.01 13.13 -4.19
C TYR A 124 -6.64 13.51 -5.53
N ALA A 125 -7.16 14.72 -5.68
CA ALA A 125 -7.87 15.17 -6.88
C ALA A 125 -7.04 14.93 -8.16
N SER A 126 -5.78 15.31 -8.17
CA SER A 126 -4.87 15.18 -9.31
C SER A 126 -4.30 13.76 -9.52
N ARG A 127 -4.42 12.86 -8.51
CA ARG A 127 -3.75 11.57 -8.56
C ARG A 127 -4.63 10.51 -9.23
N PRO A 128 -4.16 9.78 -10.26
CA PRO A 128 -4.98 8.79 -10.98
C PRO A 128 -5.27 7.53 -10.17
N GLY A 129 -4.47 7.22 -9.13
CA GLY A 129 -4.64 6.03 -8.28
C GLY A 129 -3.44 5.74 -7.38
N GLY A 130 -3.50 4.63 -6.63
CA GLY A 130 -2.42 4.25 -5.73
C GLY A 130 -2.28 5.21 -4.55
N TYR A 131 -3.36 5.43 -3.83
CA TYR A 131 -3.45 6.37 -2.71
C TYR A 131 -2.84 5.84 -1.43
N THR A 132 -2.51 4.55 -1.37
CA THR A 132 -2.02 3.86 -0.19
C THR A 132 -0.63 3.28 -0.41
N ARG A 133 0.18 3.26 0.66
CA ARG A 133 1.49 2.61 0.71
C ARG A 133 1.46 1.50 1.76
N ILE A 134 2.08 0.37 1.45
CA ILE A 134 2.26 -0.75 2.39
C ILE A 134 3.75 -0.97 2.58
N MET A 135 4.23 -0.76 3.80
CA MET A 135 5.60 -1.00 4.21
C MET A 135 5.65 -2.23 5.10
N LYS A 136 6.48 -3.21 4.76
CA LYS A 136 6.70 -4.39 5.59
C LYS A 136 7.55 -4.01 6.78
N GLN A 137 7.18 -4.49 7.97
CA GLN A 137 8.04 -4.37 9.15
C GLN A 137 9.04 -5.53 9.18
N HIS A 138 10.21 -5.26 9.71
CA HIS A 138 11.29 -6.27 9.81
C HIS A 138 11.07 -7.28 10.93
N TYR A 139 10.35 -6.86 11.97
CA TYR A 139 10.04 -7.71 13.12
C TYR A 139 8.76 -8.49 12.93
N ARG A 140 8.68 -9.62 13.57
CA ARG A 140 7.50 -10.48 13.64
C ARG A 140 6.73 -10.21 14.92
N ARG A 141 5.42 -10.36 14.87
CA ARG A 141 4.57 -10.22 16.05
C ARG A 141 4.83 -11.36 17.03
N LEU A 142 4.94 -11.02 18.33
CA LEU A 142 5.04 -12.01 19.38
C LEU A 142 3.79 -12.90 19.40
N GLY A 143 3.94 -14.17 19.72
CA GLY A 143 2.89 -15.17 19.80
C GLY A 143 2.71 -15.95 18.50
N ASP A 144 2.24 -15.33 17.41
CA ASP A 144 1.96 -16.02 16.14
C ASP A 144 3.06 -15.86 15.08
N ALA A 145 4.18 -15.19 15.40
CA ALA A 145 5.29 -14.89 14.49
C ALA A 145 4.86 -14.31 13.13
N SER A 146 3.67 -13.70 13.05
CA SER A 146 3.11 -13.15 11.83
C SER A 146 3.88 -11.92 11.37
N VAL A 147 4.16 -11.86 10.07
CA VAL A 147 4.81 -10.69 9.47
C VAL A 147 3.81 -9.53 9.40
N THR A 148 4.18 -8.40 10.01
CA THR A 148 3.38 -7.20 10.07
C THR A 148 3.76 -6.21 8.96
N ALA A 149 2.85 -5.31 8.67
CA ALA A 149 3.06 -4.22 7.74
C ALA A 149 2.30 -2.98 8.20
N VAL A 150 2.89 -1.83 7.95
CA VAL A 150 2.23 -0.53 8.05
C VAL A 150 1.53 -0.27 6.74
N ILE A 151 0.25 0.09 6.78
CA ILE A 151 -0.46 0.66 5.65
C ILE A 151 -0.78 2.11 5.98
N GLU A 152 -0.46 3.02 5.07
CA GLU A 152 -0.64 4.45 5.24
C GLU A 152 -1.26 5.11 4.01
N LEU A 153 -1.91 6.23 4.23
CA LEU A 153 -2.34 7.14 3.18
C LEU A 153 -1.16 8.02 2.77
N LEU A 154 -0.95 8.20 1.48
CA LEU A 154 0.10 9.07 0.97
C LEU A 154 -0.24 10.54 1.29
N LYS A 155 0.77 11.31 1.69
CA LYS A 155 0.63 12.75 1.93
C LYS A 155 0.45 13.50 0.60
N ALA A 156 -0.09 14.70 0.66
CA ALA A 156 -0.22 15.57 -0.50
C ALA A 156 1.16 15.82 -1.14
N GLY A 157 1.24 15.72 -2.47
CA GLY A 157 2.51 15.93 -3.21
C GLY A 157 3.49 14.74 -3.19
N GLU A 158 3.23 13.71 -2.39
CA GLU A 158 4.12 12.55 -2.31
C GLU A 158 3.95 11.65 -3.54
N THR A 159 5.00 11.55 -4.35
CA THR A 159 5.02 10.62 -5.49
C THR A 159 5.33 9.22 -5.00
N LYS A 160 4.69 8.23 -5.61
CA LYS A 160 5.03 6.83 -5.39
C LYS A 160 6.47 6.61 -5.88
N VAL A 161 7.41 6.39 -4.97
CA VAL A 161 8.75 5.99 -5.34
C VAL A 161 8.63 4.69 -6.14
N GLN A 162 8.78 4.80 -7.46
CA GLN A 162 9.01 3.61 -8.27
C GLN A 162 10.39 3.11 -7.87
N SER A 163 10.46 2.00 -7.15
CA SER A 163 11.70 1.25 -7.11
C SER A 163 12.00 0.87 -8.55
N LYS A 164 12.83 1.64 -9.21
CA LYS A 164 13.51 1.17 -10.41
C LYS A 164 14.22 -0.10 -9.95
N LYS A 165 13.69 -1.25 -10.33
CA LYS A 165 14.50 -2.45 -10.40
C LYS A 165 15.62 -2.05 -11.34
N ALA A 166 16.78 -1.73 -10.79
CA ALA A 166 18.00 -1.67 -11.55
C ALA A 166 18.08 -3.04 -12.23
N LYS A 167 17.82 -3.05 -13.51
CA LYS A 167 18.15 -4.20 -14.35
C LYS A 167 19.64 -4.39 -14.07
N PRO A 168 20.11 -5.54 -13.56
CA PRO A 168 21.54 -5.71 -13.38
C PRO A 168 22.15 -5.40 -14.74
N ALA A 169 22.99 -4.36 -14.79
CA ALA A 169 23.80 -4.10 -15.94
C ALA A 169 24.52 -5.42 -16.21
N ALA A 170 24.35 -5.95 -17.41
CA ALA A 170 25.12 -7.09 -17.85
C ALA A 170 26.60 -6.66 -17.69
N VAL A 171 27.22 -7.16 -16.63
CA VAL A 171 28.67 -7.04 -16.48
C VAL A 171 29.22 -7.81 -17.64
N SER A 172 29.68 -7.11 -18.68
CA SER A 172 30.53 -7.67 -19.69
C SER A 172 31.74 -8.21 -18.92
N ALA A 173 31.79 -9.53 -18.78
CA ALA A 173 32.93 -10.19 -18.18
C ALA A 173 34.18 -9.73 -18.91
N PRO A 174 35.23 -9.24 -18.22
CA PRO A 174 36.52 -9.02 -18.88
C PRO A 174 36.99 -10.38 -19.38
N LEU A 175 37.36 -10.41 -20.66
CA LEU A 175 38.04 -11.54 -21.29
C LEU A 175 39.17 -11.98 -20.36
N ALA A 176 39.13 -13.22 -19.91
CA ALA A 176 40.20 -13.83 -19.17
C ALA A 176 41.48 -13.81 -20.05
N PRO A 177 42.64 -13.40 -19.51
CA PRO A 177 43.87 -13.49 -20.23
C PRO A 177 44.18 -14.97 -20.56
N THR A 178 44.47 -15.22 -21.82
CA THR A 178 44.94 -16.52 -22.34
C THR A 178 46.11 -17.01 -21.49
N PRO A 179 46.11 -18.27 -21.04
CA PRO A 179 47.27 -18.82 -20.31
C PRO A 179 48.46 -18.93 -21.25
N THR A 180 49.53 -18.23 -20.91
CA THR A 180 50.88 -18.39 -21.54
C THR A 180 51.37 -19.81 -21.28
N PRO A 181 51.97 -20.50 -22.28
CA PRO A 181 52.50 -21.84 -22.07
C PRO A 181 53.72 -21.78 -21.12
N ILE A 182 53.59 -22.54 -20.03
CA ILE A 182 54.66 -22.71 -19.04
C ILE A 182 55.78 -23.54 -19.66
N ALA A 183 56.99 -22.98 -19.72
CA ALA A 183 58.19 -23.70 -20.09
C ALA A 183 58.48 -24.85 -19.08
N PRO A 184 59.07 -25.98 -19.50
CA PRO A 184 59.30 -27.10 -18.63
C PRO A 184 60.39 -26.78 -17.57
N THR A 185 60.05 -26.98 -16.33
CA THR A 185 60.97 -26.87 -15.18
C THR A 185 62.00 -27.98 -15.25
N PRO A 186 63.31 -27.69 -15.09
CA PRO A 186 64.32 -28.73 -15.02
C PRO A 186 64.24 -29.49 -13.70
N ALA A 187 64.47 -30.81 -13.75
CA ALA A 187 64.39 -31.75 -12.65
C ALA A 187 65.40 -31.38 -11.52
N PRO A 188 65.03 -31.58 -10.26
CA PRO A 188 65.95 -31.35 -9.13
C PRO A 188 67.04 -32.45 -9.07
N ALA A 189 68.28 -32.00 -8.96
CA ALA A 189 69.45 -32.83 -8.76
C ALA A 189 69.38 -33.62 -7.43
N ALA A 190 69.82 -34.86 -7.49
CA ALA A 190 69.93 -35.78 -6.39
C ALA A 190 70.87 -35.22 -5.30
N GLN A 191 70.46 -35.22 -4.07
CA GLN A 191 71.31 -34.97 -2.92
C GLN A 191 71.91 -36.32 -2.43
N PRO A 192 73.21 -36.35 -2.06
CA PRO A 192 73.83 -37.56 -1.61
C PRO A 192 73.46 -37.91 -0.12
N GLU A 193 73.23 -39.16 0.08
CA GLU A 193 73.03 -39.75 1.40
C GLU A 193 74.31 -39.63 2.28
N THR A 194 74.12 -39.20 3.51
CA THR A 194 75.18 -39.35 4.50
C THR A 194 74.85 -40.54 5.42
N PRO A 195 75.81 -41.47 5.69
CA PRO A 195 75.55 -42.61 6.47
C PRO A 195 75.61 -42.29 7.97
N GLY A 196 74.83 -43.05 8.69
CA GLY A 196 74.68 -43.00 10.13
C GLY A 196 75.85 -43.19 10.99
N THR A 197 75.70 -43.06 12.28
CA THR A 197 76.46 -43.79 13.29
C THR A 197 75.73 -43.72 14.65
N THR A 198 75.51 -44.88 15.16
CA THR A 198 75.37 -45.36 16.55
C THR A 198 74.06 -44.97 17.25
#